data_a36bd78f0f72ff3e4510d61eea5b645a
#
_entry.id   a36bd78f0f72ff3e4510d61eea5b645a
#
_cell.length_a   1.000
_cell.length_b   1.000
_cell.length_c   1.000
_cell.angle_alpha   90.00
_cell.angle_beta   90.00
_cell.angle_gamma   90.00
#
_symmetry.space_group_name_H-M   'P 1'
#
loop_
_entity.id
_entity.type
_entity.pdbx_description
1 polymer ?
#
loop_
_entity_poly.entity_id
_entity_poly.type
_entity_poly.pdbx_seq_one_letter_code
_entity_poly.pdbx_strand_id
1 'polypeptide(L)'
;MAKKPVLLCIMDGFGWVPEQTFGNAIAAAKRPNLDRLFETYPYTTIQASGMAVGLPEGQMGNSEVGHTNMGAGRIVYQQLTLITKSIMDGTMKENDVLVRNMRAAIDAGKAVHLMGLLGTGGVHSHIDHLFGLLDLAKHLGAKKIYVHCIMDGRDTDPHSGKGFIADLQKKLDEIGVGEIATVTGRYYAMDRDSNWDREEKAYAALVYGEGNRASNAMEAIEKSYADDVTDEFVVPCVTCDGGRIQEGDTVVFINFRPDRARQITRIFVDDDFKGFERRYGRFPVHYVCMAEYDATMPNVEVAYPPVELTNVLGEYLAKNGKTQLRIAETEKYAHVTFFFNGGVEAPYEGEDRKVIPSPKVATYDLKPEMSAYEVADECAKRIRSGKYDVVILNFANCDMVGHTGVFDAAVKAVEAVDACVETVWEAVRDMGGCMFLTADHGNADKMENSDGTPFTAHTTNPVPFLVAGCGNVKLRAGGCLADIAPTMLPYIGLPVPKEMTGKSIIED
;
A
#
# COMPACT_ATOMS: atom_id res chain seq x y z
N MET A 1 38.22 -14.28 -11.63
CA MET A 1 37.32 -15.40 -11.96
C MET A 1 35.98 -14.81 -12.37
N ALA A 2 35.30 -15.40 -13.36
CA ALA A 2 33.95 -15.00 -13.72
C ALA A 2 33.02 -15.24 -12.52
N LYS A 3 32.07 -14.33 -12.30
CA LYS A 3 31.12 -14.44 -11.22
C LYS A 3 30.05 -15.50 -11.54
N LYS A 4 29.54 -16.16 -10.52
CA LYS A 4 28.39 -17.04 -10.60
C LYS A 4 27.15 -16.18 -10.31
N PRO A 5 26.34 -15.83 -11.32
CA PRO A 5 25.24 -14.88 -11.12
C PRO A 5 24.07 -15.52 -10.37
N VAL A 6 23.45 -14.73 -9.52
CA VAL A 6 22.13 -15.03 -8.94
C VAL A 6 21.10 -14.19 -9.68
N LEU A 7 20.19 -14.85 -10.41
CA LEU A 7 19.11 -14.20 -11.16
C LEU A 7 17.81 -14.27 -10.38
N LEU A 8 17.14 -13.13 -10.16
CA LEU A 8 15.72 -13.05 -9.90
C LEU A 8 15.00 -12.73 -11.21
N CYS A 9 14.23 -13.68 -11.72
CA CYS A 9 13.43 -13.53 -12.92
C CYS A 9 11.96 -13.39 -12.54
N ILE A 10 11.38 -12.24 -12.83
CA ILE A 10 10.01 -11.88 -12.48
C ILE A 10 9.16 -11.92 -13.75
N MET A 11 8.18 -12.81 -13.79
CA MET A 11 7.16 -12.90 -14.84
C MET A 11 5.95 -12.08 -14.40
N ASP A 12 5.95 -10.79 -14.69
CA ASP A 12 4.94 -9.83 -14.21
C ASP A 12 3.52 -10.28 -14.59
N GLY A 13 2.61 -10.33 -13.61
CA GLY A 13 1.23 -10.75 -13.84
C GLY A 13 1.00 -12.26 -14.01
N PHE A 14 1.99 -13.10 -13.68
CA PHE A 14 1.90 -14.55 -13.84
C PHE A 14 1.39 -15.24 -12.55
N GLY A 15 0.07 -15.21 -12.32
CA GLY A 15 -0.57 -15.93 -11.22
C GLY A 15 -0.49 -17.46 -11.44
N TRP A 16 -0.52 -18.26 -10.37
CA TRP A 16 -0.32 -19.71 -10.46
C TRP A 16 -1.46 -20.50 -9.84
N VAL A 17 -2.43 -20.86 -10.67
CA VAL A 17 -3.60 -21.70 -10.35
C VAL A 17 -3.82 -22.72 -11.49
N PRO A 18 -2.94 -23.70 -11.63
CA PRO A 18 -2.93 -24.63 -12.80
C PRO A 18 -4.21 -25.47 -12.90
N GLU A 19 -4.96 -25.66 -11.81
CA GLU A 19 -6.24 -26.38 -11.80
C GLU A 19 -7.38 -25.58 -12.42
N GLN A 20 -7.30 -24.25 -12.44
CA GLN A 20 -8.28 -23.36 -13.05
C GLN A 20 -7.95 -23.18 -14.53
N THR A 21 -8.73 -23.79 -15.41
CA THR A 21 -8.50 -23.71 -16.86
C THR A 21 -9.39 -22.67 -17.57
N PHE A 22 -10.57 -22.37 -17.04
CA PHE A 22 -11.48 -21.39 -17.64
C PHE A 22 -10.93 -19.98 -17.52
N GLY A 23 -10.80 -19.29 -18.64
CA GLY A 23 -10.30 -17.91 -18.70
C GLY A 23 -8.84 -17.77 -18.25
N ASN A 24 -8.07 -18.85 -18.13
CA ASN A 24 -6.68 -18.84 -17.71
C ASN A 24 -5.74 -18.96 -18.91
N ALA A 25 -5.15 -17.84 -19.34
CA ALA A 25 -4.23 -17.80 -20.47
C ALA A 25 -2.93 -18.56 -20.19
N ILE A 26 -2.49 -18.63 -18.94
CA ILE A 26 -1.30 -19.38 -18.53
C ILE A 26 -1.53 -20.88 -18.69
N ALA A 27 -2.70 -21.38 -18.31
CA ALA A 27 -3.04 -22.80 -18.48
C ALA A 27 -3.26 -23.18 -19.94
N ALA A 28 -3.73 -22.25 -20.78
CA ALA A 28 -3.98 -22.48 -22.21
C ALA A 28 -2.72 -22.38 -23.08
N ALA A 29 -1.68 -21.69 -22.63
CA ALA A 29 -0.46 -21.45 -23.40
C ALA A 29 0.41 -22.72 -23.54
N LYS A 30 1.10 -22.82 -24.67
CA LYS A 30 2.19 -23.80 -24.88
C LYS A 30 3.46 -23.26 -24.25
N ARG A 31 3.85 -23.84 -23.13
CA ARG A 31 5.00 -23.39 -22.31
C ARG A 31 5.97 -24.54 -21.97
N PRO A 32 6.53 -25.22 -22.97
CA PRO A 32 7.33 -26.42 -22.76
C PRO A 32 8.58 -26.18 -21.92
N ASN A 33 9.12 -24.98 -21.91
CA ASN A 33 10.31 -24.63 -21.12
C ASN A 33 9.97 -24.44 -19.65
N LEU A 34 8.93 -23.68 -19.35
CA LEU A 34 8.42 -23.52 -17.99
C LEU A 34 7.93 -24.85 -17.41
N ASP A 35 7.19 -25.66 -18.17
CA ASP A 35 6.72 -26.97 -17.73
C ASP A 35 7.90 -27.85 -17.35
N ARG A 36 8.95 -27.91 -18.19
CA ARG A 36 10.19 -28.63 -17.88
C ARG A 36 10.90 -28.10 -16.63
N LEU A 37 10.92 -26.77 -16.43
CA LEU A 37 11.52 -26.17 -15.23
C LEU A 37 10.75 -26.58 -13.98
N PHE A 38 9.42 -26.54 -14.00
CA PHE A 38 8.57 -26.96 -12.89
C PHE A 38 8.65 -28.46 -12.60
N GLU A 39 8.89 -29.28 -13.60
CA GLU A 39 9.12 -30.72 -13.43
C GLU A 39 10.52 -31.06 -12.90
N THR A 40 11.52 -30.24 -13.24
CA THR A 40 12.92 -30.52 -12.93
C THR A 40 13.40 -29.96 -11.60
N TYR A 41 12.89 -28.77 -11.24
CA TYR A 41 13.37 -28.01 -10.10
C TYR A 41 12.30 -27.85 -9.02
N PRO A 42 12.71 -27.73 -7.74
CA PRO A 42 11.75 -27.48 -6.66
C PRO A 42 11.03 -26.15 -6.86
N TYR A 43 9.73 -26.18 -6.70
CA TYR A 43 8.90 -25.00 -6.68
C TYR A 43 7.81 -25.07 -5.61
N THR A 44 7.29 -23.92 -5.22
CA THR A 44 6.15 -23.73 -4.34
C THR A 44 5.34 -22.52 -4.83
N THR A 45 4.24 -22.22 -4.17
CA THR A 45 3.51 -20.98 -4.36
C THR A 45 3.72 -20.04 -3.19
N ILE A 46 3.75 -18.72 -3.46
CA ILE A 46 3.87 -17.69 -2.46
C ILE A 46 2.76 -16.65 -2.62
N GLN A 47 2.41 -15.99 -1.52
CA GLN A 47 1.36 -14.97 -1.49
C GLN A 47 1.86 -13.65 -2.09
N ALA A 48 1.03 -13.05 -2.96
CA ALA A 48 1.33 -11.81 -3.66
C ALA A 48 0.18 -10.76 -3.54
N SER A 49 -0.74 -10.95 -2.58
CA SER A 49 -1.91 -10.10 -2.39
C SER A 49 -2.27 -9.92 -0.91
N GLY A 50 -3.16 -9.00 -0.61
CA GLY A 50 -3.69 -8.76 0.73
C GLY A 50 -2.61 -8.50 1.79
N MET A 51 -2.85 -8.90 3.01
CA MET A 51 -1.97 -8.67 4.17
C MET A 51 -0.54 -9.20 3.98
N ALA A 52 -0.37 -10.24 3.17
CA ALA A 52 0.93 -10.84 2.90
C ALA A 52 1.89 -9.92 2.11
N VAL A 53 1.37 -8.86 1.52
CA VAL A 53 2.17 -7.83 0.82
C VAL A 53 1.90 -6.41 1.35
N GLY A 54 1.24 -6.28 2.50
CA GLY A 54 0.97 -5.00 3.16
C GLY A 54 -0.25 -4.25 2.63
N LEU A 55 -1.14 -4.93 1.92
CA LEU A 55 -2.43 -4.42 1.43
C LEU A 55 -3.57 -4.91 2.33
N PRO A 56 -4.76 -4.27 2.30
CA PRO A 56 -5.96 -4.79 2.95
C PRO A 56 -6.27 -6.23 2.56
N GLU A 57 -6.94 -6.98 3.45
CA GLU A 57 -7.40 -8.34 3.17
C GLU A 57 -8.26 -8.40 1.91
N GLY A 58 -8.01 -9.38 1.05
CA GLY A 58 -8.73 -9.54 -0.22
C GLY A 58 -8.38 -8.54 -1.33
N GLN A 59 -7.50 -7.57 -1.07
CA GLN A 59 -7.04 -6.65 -2.12
C GLN A 59 -5.96 -7.33 -2.98
N MET A 60 -6.15 -7.28 -4.30
CA MET A 60 -5.18 -7.79 -5.28
C MET A 60 -3.84 -7.05 -5.19
N GLY A 61 -2.73 -7.77 -5.41
CA GLY A 61 -1.42 -7.18 -5.53
C GLY A 61 -1.27 -6.29 -6.76
N ASN A 62 -0.15 -5.59 -6.84
CA ASN A 62 0.26 -4.80 -7.99
C ASN A 62 1.78 -4.74 -8.07
N SER A 63 2.30 -4.32 -9.23
CA SER A 63 3.74 -4.35 -9.48
C SER A 63 4.53 -3.43 -8.53
N GLU A 64 4.01 -2.27 -8.15
CA GLU A 64 4.67 -1.35 -7.21
C GLU A 64 4.89 -2.02 -5.85
N VAL A 65 3.81 -2.54 -5.28
CA VAL A 65 3.82 -3.22 -3.97
C VAL A 65 4.66 -4.50 -4.05
N GLY A 66 4.49 -5.32 -5.09
CA GLY A 66 5.21 -6.58 -5.26
C GLY A 66 6.72 -6.36 -5.31
N HIS A 67 7.19 -5.48 -6.19
CA HIS A 67 8.63 -5.18 -6.32
C HIS A 67 9.21 -4.52 -5.07
N THR A 68 8.44 -3.65 -4.39
CA THR A 68 8.87 -3.04 -3.12
C THR A 68 9.09 -4.10 -2.04
N ASN A 69 8.15 -5.05 -1.89
CA ASN A 69 8.29 -6.14 -0.90
C ASN A 69 9.48 -7.05 -1.21
N MET A 70 9.66 -7.44 -2.50
CA MET A 70 10.81 -8.25 -2.93
C MET A 70 12.14 -7.56 -2.61
N GLY A 71 12.26 -6.28 -2.95
CA GLY A 71 13.48 -5.50 -2.71
C GLY A 71 13.74 -5.20 -1.24
N ALA A 72 12.68 -4.96 -0.47
CA ALA A 72 12.79 -4.65 0.96
C ALA A 72 13.08 -5.87 1.83
N GLY A 73 12.78 -7.09 1.37
CA GLY A 73 12.91 -8.32 2.16
C GLY A 73 12.05 -8.34 3.42
N ARG A 74 10.98 -7.55 3.42
CA ARG A 74 9.99 -7.42 4.51
C ARG A 74 8.66 -6.95 3.95
N ILE A 75 7.57 -7.24 4.67
CA ILE A 75 6.24 -6.72 4.28
C ILE A 75 6.23 -5.21 4.52
N VAL A 76 5.99 -4.45 3.45
CA VAL A 76 5.87 -2.98 3.48
C VAL A 76 4.39 -2.64 3.50
N TYR A 77 3.88 -2.35 4.70
CA TYR A 77 2.47 -2.06 4.89
C TYR A 77 2.12 -0.66 4.36
N GLN A 78 1.05 -0.55 3.56
CA GLN A 78 0.41 0.72 3.29
C GLN A 78 -0.22 1.28 4.56
N GLN A 79 -0.38 2.60 4.66
CA GLN A 79 -0.86 3.27 5.89
C GLN A 79 -2.19 2.69 6.40
N LEU A 80 -3.16 2.48 5.51
CA LEU A 80 -4.44 1.83 5.87
C LEU A 80 -4.20 0.49 6.56
N THR A 81 -3.40 -0.36 5.95
CA THR A 81 -3.13 -1.72 6.44
C THR A 81 -2.29 -1.71 7.71
N LEU A 82 -1.30 -0.81 7.80
CA LEU A 82 -0.46 -0.67 9.00
C LEU A 82 -1.29 -0.33 10.23
N ILE A 83 -2.20 0.65 10.10
CA ILE A 83 -3.07 1.08 11.20
C ILE A 83 -4.07 -0.02 11.55
N THR A 84 -4.72 -0.63 10.54
CA THR A 84 -5.64 -1.76 10.74
C THR A 84 -4.94 -2.91 11.47
N LYS A 85 -3.74 -3.29 11.03
CA LYS A 85 -2.93 -4.32 11.67
C LYS A 85 -2.63 -4.00 13.12
N SER A 86 -2.26 -2.74 13.42
CA SER A 86 -1.94 -2.33 14.80
C SER A 86 -3.15 -2.42 15.75
N ILE A 87 -4.36 -2.30 15.21
CA ILE A 87 -5.60 -2.53 15.98
C ILE A 87 -5.78 -4.03 16.22
N MET A 88 -5.66 -4.85 15.16
CA MET A 88 -5.89 -6.29 15.21
C MET A 88 -4.93 -7.01 16.16
N ASP A 89 -3.65 -6.65 16.16
CA ASP A 89 -2.62 -7.25 17.02
C ASP A 89 -2.45 -6.51 18.37
N GLY A 90 -3.21 -5.43 18.58
CA GLY A 90 -3.23 -4.67 19.83
C GLY A 90 -2.08 -3.67 20.01
N THR A 91 -1.14 -3.57 19.06
CA THR A 91 0.04 -2.68 19.16
C THR A 91 -0.32 -1.19 19.08
N MET A 92 -1.53 -0.83 18.61
CA MET A 92 -2.01 0.56 18.72
C MET A 92 -1.98 1.07 20.16
N LYS A 93 -2.22 0.20 21.14
CA LYS A 93 -2.19 0.54 22.59
C LYS A 93 -0.78 0.83 23.10
N GLU A 94 0.24 0.47 22.33
CA GLU A 94 1.66 0.69 22.63
C GLU A 94 2.24 1.86 21.81
N ASN A 95 1.43 2.50 20.95
CA ASN A 95 1.87 3.65 20.17
C ASN A 95 2.12 4.84 21.11
N ASP A 96 3.42 5.16 21.30
CA ASP A 96 3.85 6.19 22.26
C ASP A 96 3.23 7.56 22.00
N VAL A 97 3.10 7.95 20.72
CA VAL A 97 2.53 9.26 20.35
C VAL A 97 1.06 9.34 20.73
N LEU A 98 0.26 8.33 20.39
CA LEU A 98 -1.17 8.30 20.75
C LEU A 98 -1.37 8.27 22.26
N VAL A 99 -0.67 7.35 22.94
CA VAL A 99 -0.79 7.14 24.39
C VAL A 99 -0.38 8.40 25.17
N ARG A 100 0.78 8.97 24.85
CA ARG A 100 1.32 10.14 25.56
C ARG A 100 0.42 11.37 25.40
N ASN A 101 -0.01 11.66 24.16
CA ASN A 101 -0.84 12.82 23.91
C ASN A 101 -2.26 12.69 24.52
N MET A 102 -2.88 11.50 24.43
CA MET A 102 -4.17 11.28 25.08
C MET A 102 -4.05 11.39 26.59
N ARG A 103 -3.00 10.80 27.21
CA ARG A 103 -2.76 10.92 28.65
C ARG A 103 -2.55 12.37 29.09
N ALA A 104 -1.84 13.18 28.29
CA ALA A 104 -1.63 14.60 28.61
C ALA A 104 -2.95 15.33 28.82
N ALA A 105 -3.95 15.13 27.96
CA ALA A 105 -5.28 15.71 28.15
C ALA A 105 -6.04 15.07 29.31
N ILE A 106 -6.05 13.72 29.39
CA ILE A 106 -6.79 12.99 30.42
C ILE A 106 -6.32 13.37 31.84
N ASP A 107 -5.01 13.40 32.09
CA ASP A 107 -4.43 13.71 33.37
C ASP A 107 -4.65 15.18 33.77
N ALA A 108 -4.77 16.08 32.78
CA ALA A 108 -5.14 17.48 32.96
C ALA A 108 -6.66 17.71 33.08
N GLY A 109 -7.49 16.66 33.03
CA GLY A 109 -8.96 16.77 33.05
C GLY A 109 -9.57 17.39 31.80
N LYS A 110 -8.80 17.43 30.71
CA LYS A 110 -9.17 17.94 29.39
C LYS A 110 -9.83 16.87 28.52
N ALA A 111 -10.22 17.23 27.30
CA ALA A 111 -10.92 16.33 26.40
C ALA A 111 -9.97 15.69 25.36
N VAL A 112 -10.39 14.53 24.89
CA VAL A 112 -9.84 13.87 23.70
C VAL A 112 -10.83 14.05 22.56
N HIS A 113 -10.40 14.69 21.48
CA HIS A 113 -11.16 14.89 20.26
C HIS A 113 -10.64 13.96 19.16
N LEU A 114 -11.54 13.19 18.56
CA LEU A 114 -11.25 12.35 17.41
C LEU A 114 -11.95 12.94 16.20
N MET A 115 -11.20 13.35 15.19
CA MET A 115 -11.73 14.07 14.03
C MET A 115 -11.32 13.34 12.75
N GLY A 116 -12.22 13.23 11.77
CA GLY A 116 -11.88 12.75 10.44
C GLY A 116 -13.03 12.20 9.63
N LEU A 117 -12.68 11.70 8.44
CA LEU A 117 -13.65 11.20 7.48
C LEU A 117 -14.28 9.90 7.99
N LEU A 118 -15.61 9.87 8.10
CA LEU A 118 -16.38 8.75 8.64
C LEU A 118 -16.88 7.84 7.50
N GLY A 119 -16.37 6.61 7.44
CA GLY A 119 -16.79 5.65 6.43
C GLY A 119 -15.84 4.48 6.26
N THR A 120 -16.18 3.58 5.36
CA THR A 120 -15.43 2.36 5.03
C THR A 120 -14.66 2.45 3.70
N GLY A 121 -14.64 3.62 3.05
CA GLY A 121 -14.04 3.79 1.72
C GLY A 121 -12.53 3.52 1.65
N GLY A 122 -11.81 3.69 2.77
CA GLY A 122 -10.40 3.31 2.87
C GLY A 122 -9.43 4.18 2.07
N VAL A 123 -9.90 5.29 1.47
CA VAL A 123 -9.06 6.20 0.67
C VAL A 123 -8.35 7.23 1.55
N HIS A 124 -9.04 7.83 2.50
CA HIS A 124 -8.49 8.85 3.39
C HIS A 124 -8.46 8.41 4.85
N SER A 125 -9.41 7.56 5.25
CA SER A 125 -9.59 7.05 6.61
C SER A 125 -10.37 5.73 6.57
N HIS A 126 -10.58 5.11 7.72
CA HIS A 126 -11.46 3.98 7.88
C HIS A 126 -12.14 4.03 9.25
N ILE A 127 -13.44 3.67 9.32
CA ILE A 127 -14.22 3.74 10.56
C ILE A 127 -13.65 2.85 11.67
N ASP A 128 -13.05 1.70 11.33
CA ASP A 128 -12.40 0.80 12.30
C ASP A 128 -11.22 1.46 12.99
N HIS A 129 -10.54 2.42 12.32
CA HIS A 129 -9.46 3.18 12.96
C HIS A 129 -10.01 4.11 14.04
N LEU A 130 -11.15 4.75 13.79
CA LEU A 130 -11.86 5.53 14.79
C LEU A 130 -12.28 4.65 15.96
N PHE A 131 -12.81 3.46 15.70
CA PHE A 131 -13.20 2.51 16.76
C PHE A 131 -12.01 2.06 17.61
N GLY A 132 -10.87 1.78 16.98
CA GLY A 132 -9.62 1.47 17.69
C GLY A 132 -9.15 2.61 18.60
N LEU A 133 -9.24 3.86 18.13
CA LEU A 133 -8.88 5.04 18.92
C LEU A 133 -9.88 5.30 20.07
N LEU A 134 -11.16 5.05 19.88
CA LEU A 134 -12.17 5.09 20.95
C LEU A 134 -11.87 4.06 22.04
N ASP A 135 -11.53 2.82 21.66
CA ASP A 135 -11.13 1.77 22.59
C ASP A 135 -9.85 2.13 23.34
N LEU A 136 -8.88 2.75 22.66
CA LEU A 136 -7.65 3.25 23.29
C LEU A 136 -7.97 4.36 24.30
N ALA A 137 -8.74 5.38 23.92
CA ALA A 137 -9.10 6.47 24.82
C ALA A 137 -9.86 5.97 26.07
N LYS A 138 -10.79 5.03 25.88
CA LYS A 138 -11.49 4.35 26.98
C LYS A 138 -10.50 3.57 27.87
N HIS A 139 -9.59 2.81 27.27
CA HIS A 139 -8.57 2.04 28.01
C HIS A 139 -7.68 2.95 28.86
N LEU A 140 -7.34 4.14 28.35
CA LEU A 140 -6.55 5.15 29.08
C LEU A 140 -7.35 5.89 30.16
N GLY A 141 -8.66 5.68 30.25
CA GLY A 141 -9.53 6.25 31.29
C GLY A 141 -10.10 7.62 30.93
N ALA A 142 -10.16 7.99 29.64
CA ALA A 142 -10.77 9.24 29.20
C ALA A 142 -12.24 9.36 29.69
N LYS A 143 -12.60 10.52 30.21
CA LYS A 143 -13.97 10.85 30.67
C LYS A 143 -14.70 11.79 29.72
N LYS A 144 -13.95 12.49 28.86
CA LYS A 144 -14.46 13.43 27.87
C LYS A 144 -13.87 13.05 26.52
N ILE A 145 -14.66 12.37 25.68
CA ILE A 145 -14.30 12.02 24.33
C ILE A 145 -15.33 12.65 23.38
N TYR A 146 -14.87 13.38 22.39
CA TYR A 146 -15.72 14.02 21.41
C TYR A 146 -15.30 13.59 20.01
N VAL A 147 -16.29 13.19 19.20
CA VAL A 147 -16.05 12.78 17.82
C VAL A 147 -16.57 13.87 16.88
N HIS A 148 -15.73 14.30 15.96
CA HIS A 148 -16.06 15.24 14.90
C HIS A 148 -16.12 14.48 13.56
N CYS A 149 -17.35 14.17 13.14
CA CYS A 149 -17.58 13.39 11.93
C CYS A 149 -17.46 14.26 10.69
N ILE A 150 -16.55 13.90 9.80
CA ILE A 150 -16.51 14.43 8.45
C ILE A 150 -17.21 13.44 7.55
N MET A 151 -18.27 13.85 6.86
CA MET A 151 -19.09 12.98 6.00
C MET A 151 -18.47 12.87 4.61
N ASP A 152 -18.51 11.66 4.01
CA ASP A 152 -17.79 11.34 2.78
C ASP A 152 -18.63 11.61 1.51
N GLY A 153 -19.43 10.68 1.07
CA GLY A 153 -20.28 10.78 -0.13
C GLY A 153 -19.53 10.83 -1.48
N ARG A 154 -18.21 10.58 -1.49
CA ARG A 154 -17.37 10.46 -2.72
C ARG A 154 -16.70 9.12 -2.85
N ASP A 155 -16.07 8.65 -1.78
CA ASP A 155 -15.39 7.35 -1.71
C ASP A 155 -16.35 6.29 -1.15
N THR A 156 -17.54 6.73 -0.71
CA THR A 156 -18.69 5.93 -0.29
C THR A 156 -19.96 6.46 -0.94
N ASP A 157 -21.07 5.70 -0.87
CA ASP A 157 -22.37 6.15 -1.40
C ASP A 157 -22.80 7.48 -0.78
N PRO A 158 -23.36 8.42 -1.58
CA PRO A 158 -23.71 9.77 -1.14
C PRO A 158 -24.72 9.87 0.02
N HIS A 159 -25.41 8.78 0.37
CA HIS A 159 -26.36 8.70 1.46
C HIS A 159 -26.02 7.62 2.50
N SER A 160 -24.78 7.11 2.49
CA SER A 160 -24.31 6.08 3.44
C SER A 160 -24.03 6.61 4.84
N GLY A 161 -23.86 7.91 4.98
CA GLY A 161 -23.45 8.55 6.23
C GLY A 161 -24.37 8.29 7.41
N LYS A 162 -25.69 8.15 7.17
CA LYS A 162 -26.65 7.79 8.20
C LYS A 162 -26.32 6.43 8.85
N GLY A 163 -25.90 5.44 8.04
CA GLY A 163 -25.47 4.12 8.54
C GLY A 163 -24.20 4.23 9.38
N PHE A 164 -23.21 4.96 8.92
CA PHE A 164 -21.95 5.15 9.66
C PHE A 164 -22.12 5.91 10.97
N ILE A 165 -23.03 6.91 11.03
CA ILE A 165 -23.39 7.59 12.28
C ILE A 165 -24.06 6.60 13.26
N ALA A 166 -24.95 5.73 12.78
CA ALA A 166 -25.59 4.71 13.61
C ALA A 166 -24.56 3.72 14.18
N ASP A 167 -23.62 3.25 13.37
CA ASP A 167 -22.55 2.35 13.80
C ASP A 167 -21.64 3.02 14.84
N LEU A 168 -21.28 4.28 14.63
CA LEU A 168 -20.50 5.06 15.59
C LEU A 168 -21.25 5.27 16.90
N GLN A 169 -22.55 5.62 16.86
CA GLN A 169 -23.35 5.78 18.07
C GLN A 169 -23.43 4.48 18.86
N LYS A 170 -23.66 3.36 18.17
CA LYS A 170 -23.63 2.03 18.78
C LYS A 170 -22.29 1.76 19.49
N LYS A 171 -21.17 2.09 18.85
CA LYS A 171 -19.83 1.94 19.43
C LYS A 171 -19.65 2.79 20.68
N LEU A 172 -20.12 4.05 20.66
CA LEU A 172 -20.07 4.95 21.82
C LEU A 172 -20.92 4.43 23.00
N ASP A 173 -22.11 3.88 22.70
CA ASP A 173 -23.00 3.26 23.70
C ASP A 173 -22.33 2.03 24.32
N GLU A 174 -21.68 1.18 23.53
CA GLU A 174 -20.96 -0.01 23.98
C GLU A 174 -19.80 0.33 24.93
N ILE A 175 -19.00 1.35 24.60
CA ILE A 175 -17.89 1.77 25.46
C ILE A 175 -18.35 2.61 26.65
N GLY A 176 -19.56 3.18 26.61
CA GLY A 176 -20.18 3.94 27.69
C GLY A 176 -19.55 5.30 27.99
N VAL A 177 -18.82 5.89 27.02
CA VAL A 177 -18.22 7.22 27.11
C VAL A 177 -18.05 7.82 25.72
N GLY A 178 -18.21 9.13 25.60
CA GLY A 178 -18.03 9.89 24.36
C GLY A 178 -19.35 10.32 23.71
N GLU A 179 -19.25 11.38 22.92
CA GLU A 179 -20.38 12.01 22.22
C GLU A 179 -19.93 12.42 20.81
N ILE A 180 -20.84 12.38 19.84
CA ILE A 180 -20.61 12.98 18.53
C ILE A 180 -20.88 14.49 18.68
N ALA A 181 -19.85 15.31 18.45
CA ALA A 181 -19.89 16.73 18.71
C ALA A 181 -20.24 17.57 17.48
N THR A 182 -19.77 17.15 16.31
CA THR A 182 -20.09 17.83 15.03
C THR A 182 -20.29 16.83 13.89
N VAL A 183 -21.10 17.20 12.92
CA VAL A 183 -21.30 16.51 11.63
C VAL A 183 -21.09 17.53 10.52
N THR A 184 -20.12 17.28 9.62
CA THR A 184 -19.70 18.24 8.60
C THR A 184 -19.32 17.52 7.32
N GLY A 185 -19.80 17.91 6.16
CA GLY A 185 -19.41 17.33 4.88
C GLY A 185 -17.94 17.62 4.52
N ARG A 186 -17.30 16.68 3.85
CA ARG A 186 -15.88 16.80 3.41
C ARG A 186 -15.63 18.03 2.51
N TYR A 187 -16.66 18.53 1.85
CA TYR A 187 -16.61 19.78 1.07
C TYR A 187 -16.12 20.97 1.92
N TYR A 188 -16.46 21.02 3.21
CA TYR A 188 -16.06 22.06 4.15
C TYR A 188 -14.78 21.76 4.90
N ALA A 189 -14.57 20.52 5.32
CA ALA A 189 -13.50 20.17 6.27
C ALA A 189 -12.31 19.45 5.61
N MET A 190 -12.34 19.26 4.30
CA MET A 190 -11.28 18.53 3.55
C MET A 190 -11.00 19.24 2.21
N ASP A 191 -10.98 20.56 2.19
CA ASP A 191 -10.53 21.30 1.02
C ASP A 191 -9.02 21.14 0.81
N ARG A 192 -8.54 21.29 -0.43
CA ARG A 192 -7.11 21.26 -0.78
C ARG A 192 -6.68 22.36 -1.75
N ASP A 193 -7.63 23.25 -2.09
CA ASP A 193 -7.45 24.28 -3.12
C ASP A 193 -7.53 25.70 -2.53
N SER A 194 -7.32 25.81 -1.19
CA SER A 194 -7.32 27.09 -0.43
C SER A 194 -8.65 27.85 -0.47
N ASN A 195 -9.78 27.10 -0.50
CA ASN A 195 -11.11 27.68 -0.32
C ASN A 195 -11.37 27.89 1.19
N TRP A 196 -10.70 28.89 1.77
CA TRP A 196 -10.70 29.12 3.21
C TRP A 196 -12.07 29.44 3.80
N ASP A 197 -12.97 30.02 3.01
CA ASP A 197 -14.38 30.26 3.39
C ASP A 197 -15.16 28.99 3.73
N ARG A 198 -14.75 27.85 3.18
CA ARG A 198 -15.32 26.54 3.50
C ARG A 198 -14.76 26.02 4.82
N GLU A 199 -13.43 26.01 4.92
CA GLU A 199 -12.75 25.50 6.12
C GLU A 199 -12.97 26.36 7.35
N GLU A 200 -13.16 27.69 7.19
CA GLU A 200 -13.55 28.59 8.29
C GLU A 200 -14.87 28.14 8.92
N LYS A 201 -15.85 27.72 8.13
CA LYS A 201 -17.15 27.22 8.64
C LYS A 201 -16.96 25.94 9.44
N ALA A 202 -16.13 25.01 8.94
CA ALA A 202 -15.80 23.79 9.66
C ALA A 202 -15.07 24.11 10.98
N TYR A 203 -14.05 24.97 10.93
CA TYR A 203 -13.31 25.42 12.10
C TYR A 203 -14.21 26.12 13.13
N ALA A 204 -15.16 26.95 12.67
CA ALA A 204 -16.11 27.61 13.55
C ALA A 204 -17.00 26.62 14.32
N ALA A 205 -17.43 25.54 13.67
CA ALA A 205 -18.17 24.47 14.35
C ALA A 205 -17.30 23.74 15.39
N LEU A 206 -16.05 23.45 15.05
CA LEU A 206 -15.10 22.72 15.89
C LEU A 206 -14.67 23.54 17.13
N VAL A 207 -14.42 24.85 16.97
CA VAL A 207 -13.78 25.71 18.00
C VAL A 207 -14.75 26.66 18.66
N TYR A 208 -15.64 27.29 17.88
CA TYR A 208 -16.59 28.30 18.42
C TYR A 208 -17.95 27.67 18.77
N GLY A 209 -18.23 26.43 18.28
CA GLY A 209 -19.56 25.83 18.42
C GLY A 209 -20.60 26.54 17.58
N GLU A 210 -20.19 27.15 16.46
CA GLU A 210 -21.03 27.86 15.51
C GLU A 210 -21.34 27.04 14.28
N GLY A 211 -22.55 27.18 13.76
CA GLY A 211 -23.05 26.40 12.60
C GLY A 211 -24.52 26.02 12.80
N ASN A 212 -24.99 25.14 11.97
CA ASN A 212 -26.32 24.53 12.18
C ASN A 212 -26.32 23.77 13.52
N ARG A 213 -27.52 23.55 14.07
CA ARG A 213 -27.69 22.82 15.33
C ARG A 213 -28.69 21.68 15.18
N ALA A 214 -28.38 20.58 15.81
CA ALA A 214 -29.24 19.42 15.97
C ALA A 214 -29.09 18.85 17.39
N SER A 215 -30.07 18.12 17.86
CA SER A 215 -30.03 17.49 19.20
C SER A 215 -29.07 16.31 19.28
N ASN A 216 -28.75 15.70 18.12
CA ASN A 216 -27.79 14.60 17.96
C ASN A 216 -27.36 14.48 16.50
N ALA A 217 -26.36 13.63 16.23
CA ALA A 217 -25.79 13.45 14.90
C ALA A 217 -26.77 12.83 13.89
N MET A 218 -27.68 11.95 14.35
CA MET A 218 -28.70 11.34 13.49
C MET A 218 -29.67 12.39 12.97
N GLU A 219 -30.16 13.28 13.84
CA GLU A 219 -31.02 14.40 13.42
C GLU A 219 -30.30 15.33 12.44
N ALA A 220 -28.99 15.58 12.64
CA ALA A 220 -28.20 16.43 11.76
C ALA A 220 -28.17 15.90 10.33
N ILE A 221 -27.89 14.60 10.14
CA ILE A 221 -27.83 13.98 8.82
C ILE A 221 -29.21 13.81 8.18
N GLU A 222 -30.25 13.49 8.96
CA GLU A 222 -31.61 13.38 8.47
C GLU A 222 -32.17 14.73 7.97
N LYS A 223 -31.88 15.82 8.66
CA LYS A 223 -32.21 17.16 8.18
C LYS A 223 -31.48 17.50 6.88
N SER A 224 -30.19 17.18 6.78
CA SER A 224 -29.43 17.39 5.54
C SER A 224 -30.05 16.66 4.35
N TYR A 225 -30.43 15.39 4.53
CA TYR A 225 -31.07 14.62 3.47
C TYR A 225 -32.49 15.12 3.12
N ALA A 226 -33.22 15.62 4.10
CA ALA A 226 -34.54 16.22 3.86
C ALA A 226 -34.46 17.51 3.00
N ASP A 227 -33.30 18.18 3.04
CA ASP A 227 -33.00 19.36 2.22
C ASP A 227 -32.26 19.00 0.91
N ASP A 228 -32.29 17.72 0.47
CA ASP A 228 -31.56 17.19 -0.71
C ASP A 228 -30.04 17.42 -0.67
N VAL A 229 -29.45 17.56 0.52
CA VAL A 229 -28.00 17.73 0.71
C VAL A 229 -27.38 16.40 1.12
N THR A 230 -26.54 15.84 0.25
CA THR A 230 -25.84 14.56 0.45
C THR A 230 -24.67 14.70 1.40
N ASP A 231 -24.06 13.57 1.77
CA ASP A 231 -22.96 13.47 2.75
C ASP A 231 -21.84 14.46 2.49
N GLU A 232 -21.35 14.55 1.25
CA GLU A 232 -20.25 15.43 0.88
C GLU A 232 -20.47 16.89 1.27
N PHE A 233 -21.73 17.35 1.18
CA PHE A 233 -22.10 18.77 1.29
C PHE A 233 -22.82 19.12 2.59
N VAL A 234 -22.86 18.22 3.56
CA VAL A 234 -23.48 18.50 4.89
C VAL A 234 -22.88 19.79 5.47
N VAL A 235 -23.72 20.78 5.65
CA VAL A 235 -23.31 22.05 6.25
C VAL A 235 -22.89 21.82 7.71
N PRO A 236 -21.75 22.40 8.19
CA PRO A 236 -21.29 22.18 9.54
C PRO A 236 -22.39 22.29 10.59
N CYS A 237 -22.62 21.23 11.34
CA CYS A 237 -23.68 21.10 12.32
C CYS A 237 -23.10 20.69 13.69
N VAL A 238 -23.41 21.46 14.73
CA VAL A 238 -23.04 21.18 16.11
C VAL A 238 -24.12 20.34 16.76
N THR A 239 -23.75 19.20 17.36
CA THR A 239 -24.67 18.24 17.96
C THR A 239 -24.46 18.05 19.47
N CYS A 240 -23.43 18.67 20.04
CA CYS A 240 -23.09 18.62 21.45
C CYS A 240 -22.50 19.96 21.92
N ASP A 241 -23.04 20.54 22.99
CA ASP A 241 -22.56 21.83 23.51
C ASP A 241 -21.16 21.78 24.17
N GLY A 242 -20.79 20.60 24.70
CA GLY A 242 -19.51 20.39 25.39
C GLY A 242 -18.33 20.10 24.48
N GLY A 243 -18.59 19.83 23.18
CA GLY A 243 -17.62 19.25 22.25
C GLY A 243 -16.70 20.23 21.53
N ARG A 244 -16.56 21.47 21.99
CA ARG A 244 -15.64 22.46 21.41
C ARG A 244 -14.19 22.12 21.73
N ILE A 245 -13.32 22.22 20.74
CA ILE A 245 -11.87 22.06 20.94
C ILE A 245 -11.33 23.30 21.66
N GLN A 246 -10.62 23.10 22.76
CA GLN A 246 -10.09 24.13 23.64
C GLN A 246 -8.60 23.92 23.94
N GLU A 247 -7.99 24.94 24.54
CA GLU A 247 -6.60 24.88 24.99
C GLU A 247 -6.34 23.70 25.93
N GLY A 248 -5.28 22.93 25.61
CA GLY A 248 -4.85 21.76 26.38
C GLY A 248 -5.60 20.47 26.06
N ASP A 249 -6.57 20.49 25.14
CA ASP A 249 -7.21 19.27 24.63
C ASP A 249 -6.25 18.50 23.71
N THR A 250 -6.51 17.20 23.55
CA THR A 250 -5.87 16.39 22.51
C THR A 250 -6.79 16.27 21.31
N VAL A 251 -6.25 16.52 20.12
CA VAL A 251 -6.94 16.32 18.84
C VAL A 251 -6.20 15.24 18.06
N VAL A 252 -6.87 14.13 17.74
CA VAL A 252 -6.35 13.11 16.84
C VAL A 252 -7.09 13.18 15.51
N PHE A 253 -6.37 13.52 14.44
CA PHE A 253 -6.95 13.50 13.10
C PHE A 253 -6.73 12.14 12.48
N ILE A 254 -7.83 11.38 12.29
CA ILE A 254 -7.80 9.95 11.92
C ILE A 254 -7.43 9.68 10.46
N ASN A 255 -7.44 10.70 9.60
CA ASN A 255 -7.08 10.56 8.20
C ASN A 255 -5.60 10.18 8.05
N PHE A 256 -5.30 9.24 7.15
CA PHE A 256 -3.93 8.80 6.85
C PHE A 256 -3.43 9.27 5.48
N ARG A 257 -4.29 9.83 4.62
CA ARG A 257 -3.91 10.42 3.34
C ARG A 257 -3.73 11.93 3.48
N PRO A 258 -2.55 12.48 3.04
CA PRO A 258 -2.15 13.85 3.35
C PRO A 258 -2.90 14.94 2.61
N ASP A 259 -3.25 14.75 1.33
CA ASP A 259 -3.62 15.80 0.39
C ASP A 259 -4.78 16.70 0.87
N ARG A 260 -5.78 16.14 1.54
CA ARG A 260 -6.95 16.84 2.07
C ARG A 260 -6.96 17.00 3.60
N ALA A 261 -5.89 16.55 4.26
CA ALA A 261 -5.74 16.74 5.70
C ALA A 261 -4.89 17.97 6.04
N ARG A 262 -4.09 18.47 5.10
CA ARG A 262 -3.11 19.53 5.32
C ARG A 262 -3.76 20.85 5.75
N GLN A 263 -4.77 21.31 5.04
CA GLN A 263 -5.32 22.66 5.26
C GLN A 263 -5.97 22.79 6.63
N ILE A 264 -6.90 21.91 6.98
CA ILE A 264 -7.57 21.96 8.29
C ILE A 264 -6.56 21.77 9.44
N THR A 265 -5.54 20.94 9.27
CA THR A 265 -4.46 20.79 10.26
C THR A 265 -3.71 22.10 10.45
N ARG A 266 -3.29 22.76 9.36
CA ARG A 266 -2.56 24.05 9.43
C ARG A 266 -3.36 25.15 10.11
N ILE A 267 -4.69 25.14 10.01
CA ILE A 267 -5.55 26.10 10.74
C ILE A 267 -5.34 25.97 12.25
N PHE A 268 -5.13 24.75 12.78
CA PHE A 268 -4.90 24.54 14.21
C PHE A 268 -3.45 24.81 14.64
N VAL A 269 -2.48 24.47 13.78
CA VAL A 269 -1.09 24.29 14.22
C VAL A 269 -0.12 25.37 13.75
N ASP A 270 -0.40 26.07 12.66
CA ASP A 270 0.47 27.16 12.17
C ASP A 270 0.31 28.42 13.02
N ASP A 271 1.43 28.94 13.52
CA ASP A 271 1.42 30.21 14.27
C ASP A 271 1.00 31.39 13.36
N ASP A 272 1.52 31.41 12.12
CA ASP A 272 1.32 32.44 11.12
C ASP A 272 0.28 32.12 10.06
N PHE A 273 -0.78 31.39 10.42
CA PHE A 273 -1.86 31.06 9.47
C PHE A 273 -2.51 32.31 8.87
N LYS A 274 -2.69 32.36 7.55
CA LYS A 274 -3.15 33.52 6.79
C LYS A 274 -4.50 33.34 6.06
N GLY A 275 -5.13 32.17 6.12
CA GLY A 275 -6.35 31.88 5.37
C GLY A 275 -7.55 32.71 5.80
N PHE A 276 -7.72 32.88 7.11
CA PHE A 276 -8.74 33.73 7.74
C PHE A 276 -8.30 34.13 9.15
N GLU A 277 -9.01 35.10 9.79
CA GLU A 277 -8.71 35.53 11.14
C GLU A 277 -9.29 34.56 12.17
N ARG A 278 -8.43 33.91 12.95
CA ARG A 278 -8.83 33.04 14.06
C ARG A 278 -9.21 33.95 15.28
N ARG A 279 -10.48 33.94 15.67
CA ARG A 279 -11.03 34.77 16.76
C ARG A 279 -10.24 34.69 18.08
N TYR A 280 -9.72 33.51 18.40
CA TYR A 280 -8.93 33.26 19.62
C TYR A 280 -7.42 33.16 19.35
N GLY A 281 -6.95 33.49 18.13
CA GLY A 281 -5.59 33.21 17.71
C GLY A 281 -5.31 31.70 17.65
N ARG A 282 -4.03 31.33 17.66
CA ARG A 282 -3.65 29.93 17.91
C ARG A 282 -3.59 29.69 19.43
N PHE A 283 -4.21 28.62 19.87
CA PHE A 283 -4.09 28.11 21.24
C PHE A 283 -3.47 26.72 21.21
N PRO A 284 -2.67 26.34 22.22
CA PRO A 284 -2.00 25.04 22.24
C PRO A 284 -2.99 23.89 22.44
N VAL A 285 -2.92 22.92 21.56
CA VAL A 285 -3.55 21.59 21.66
C VAL A 285 -2.49 20.53 21.41
N HIS A 286 -2.71 19.33 21.93
CA HIS A 286 -1.91 18.18 21.58
C HIS A 286 -2.44 17.61 20.26
N TYR A 287 -1.89 18.09 19.13
CA TYR A 287 -2.38 17.70 17.80
C TYR A 287 -1.62 16.49 17.26
N VAL A 288 -2.33 15.40 17.02
CA VAL A 288 -1.79 14.15 16.51
C VAL A 288 -2.35 13.87 15.12
N CYS A 289 -1.46 13.72 14.14
CA CYS A 289 -1.75 13.26 12.80
C CYS A 289 -1.57 11.75 12.75
N MET A 290 -2.51 11.01 12.17
CA MET A 290 -2.33 9.55 12.00
C MET A 290 -1.19 9.21 11.05
N ALA A 291 -0.94 10.03 10.03
CA ALA A 291 0.21 9.94 9.13
C ALA A 291 0.90 11.30 9.00
N GLU A 292 2.09 11.35 8.45
CA GLU A 292 2.75 12.61 8.13
C GLU A 292 2.04 13.29 6.95
N TYR A 293 1.44 14.46 7.20
CA TYR A 293 0.75 15.21 6.15
C TYR A 293 1.70 16.16 5.42
N ASP A 294 2.66 16.72 6.13
CA ASP A 294 3.69 17.61 5.60
C ASP A 294 4.79 17.76 6.66
N ALA A 295 6.02 17.42 6.31
CA ALA A 295 7.18 17.47 7.20
C ALA A 295 7.49 18.89 7.73
N THR A 296 6.92 19.94 7.13
CA THR A 296 7.10 21.33 7.56
C THR A 296 6.06 21.81 8.57
N MET A 297 5.08 20.97 8.93
CA MET A 297 4.04 21.36 9.90
C MET A 297 4.62 21.49 11.31
N PRO A 298 4.46 22.67 11.95
CA PRO A 298 4.84 22.84 13.36
C PRO A 298 3.75 22.26 14.29
N ASN A 299 4.10 22.07 15.54
CA ASN A 299 3.14 21.77 16.63
C ASN A 299 2.26 20.54 16.40
N VAL A 300 2.76 19.54 15.66
CA VAL A 300 2.10 18.24 15.44
C VAL A 300 3.00 17.10 15.85
N GLU A 301 2.39 16.00 16.22
CA GLU A 301 3.05 14.70 16.34
C GLU A 301 2.41 13.70 15.39
N VAL A 302 3.20 12.76 14.88
CA VAL A 302 2.76 11.77 13.87
C VAL A 302 2.72 10.39 14.51
N ALA A 303 1.54 9.76 14.55
CA ALA A 303 1.35 8.45 15.17
C ALA A 303 1.99 7.31 14.35
N TYR A 304 1.88 7.37 13.03
CA TYR A 304 2.44 6.40 12.09
C TYR A 304 3.27 7.12 11.03
N PRO A 305 4.51 7.52 11.35
CA PRO A 305 5.38 8.22 10.40
C PRO A 305 5.74 7.32 9.21
N PRO A 306 6.20 7.90 8.09
CA PRO A 306 6.73 7.12 6.96
C PRO A 306 7.86 6.21 7.42
N VAL A 307 7.83 4.96 6.99
CA VAL A 307 8.90 4.00 7.28
C VAL A 307 9.99 4.17 6.23
N GLU A 308 11.17 4.62 6.65
CA GLU A 308 12.35 4.64 5.78
C GLU A 308 12.83 3.20 5.53
N LEU A 309 12.86 2.80 4.27
CA LEU A 309 13.28 1.47 3.86
C LEU A 309 14.81 1.41 3.72
N THR A 310 15.49 1.17 4.84
CA THR A 310 16.94 0.95 4.87
C THR A 310 17.31 -0.51 4.64
N ASN A 311 18.52 -0.77 4.14
CA ASN A 311 19.04 -2.10 3.83
C ASN A 311 18.09 -2.91 2.91
N VAL A 312 17.46 -2.22 1.93
CA VAL A 312 16.84 -2.92 0.80
C VAL A 312 17.92 -3.68 0.01
N LEU A 313 17.53 -4.71 -0.74
CA LEU A 313 18.49 -5.59 -1.40
C LEU A 313 19.54 -4.82 -2.22
N GLY A 314 19.11 -3.82 -3.01
CA GLY A 314 20.04 -3.01 -3.82
C GLY A 314 21.06 -2.26 -3.00
N GLU A 315 20.63 -1.59 -1.93
CA GLU A 315 21.50 -0.88 -0.99
C GLU A 315 22.46 -1.84 -0.27
N TYR A 316 21.92 -2.97 0.19
CA TYR A 316 22.71 -3.96 0.94
C TYR A 316 23.77 -4.63 0.07
N LEU A 317 23.46 -4.92 -1.20
CA LEU A 317 24.44 -5.39 -2.18
C LEU A 317 25.57 -4.38 -2.38
N ALA A 318 25.24 -3.09 -2.57
CA ALA A 318 26.23 -2.02 -2.73
C ALA A 318 27.15 -1.89 -1.50
N LYS A 319 26.59 -1.86 -0.29
CA LYS A 319 27.35 -1.82 0.97
C LYS A 319 28.34 -2.99 1.12
N ASN A 320 28.06 -4.12 0.47
CA ASN A 320 28.91 -5.31 0.49
C ASN A 320 29.75 -5.47 -0.79
N GLY A 321 29.90 -4.41 -1.59
CA GLY A 321 30.75 -4.40 -2.79
C GLY A 321 30.29 -5.36 -3.90
N LYS A 322 29.01 -5.75 -3.92
CA LYS A 322 28.44 -6.62 -4.96
C LYS A 322 27.96 -5.80 -6.16
N THR A 323 28.12 -6.35 -7.33
CA THR A 323 27.65 -5.72 -8.57
C THR A 323 26.28 -6.30 -8.96
N GLN A 324 25.39 -5.44 -9.44
CA GLN A 324 24.04 -5.82 -9.78
C GLN A 324 23.57 -5.21 -11.10
N LEU A 325 22.69 -5.92 -11.80
CA LEU A 325 22.02 -5.47 -13.01
C LEU A 325 20.51 -5.38 -12.76
N ARG A 326 19.90 -4.29 -13.18
CA ARG A 326 18.44 -4.11 -13.29
C ARG A 326 18.08 -4.04 -14.75
N ILE A 327 17.21 -4.90 -15.21
CA ILE A 327 16.81 -4.97 -16.62
C ILE A 327 15.33 -5.26 -16.78
N ALA A 328 14.67 -4.45 -17.57
CA ALA A 328 13.27 -4.60 -17.98
C ALA A 328 13.02 -3.76 -19.24
N GLU A 329 11.86 -3.91 -19.83
CA GLU A 329 11.37 -2.96 -20.81
C GLU A 329 10.74 -1.71 -20.14
N THR A 330 10.45 -0.65 -20.93
CA THR A 330 10.06 0.68 -20.42
C THR A 330 8.92 0.61 -19.39
N GLU A 331 7.89 -0.20 -19.65
CA GLU A 331 6.70 -0.31 -18.77
C GLU A 331 7.04 -0.80 -17.36
N LYS A 332 8.08 -1.61 -17.20
CA LYS A 332 8.46 -2.21 -15.91
C LYS A 332 9.83 -1.76 -15.39
N TYR A 333 10.45 -0.77 -16.06
CA TYR A 333 11.75 -0.26 -15.63
C TYR A 333 11.73 0.34 -14.22
N ALA A 334 10.73 1.16 -13.90
CA ALA A 334 10.58 1.75 -12.56
C ALA A 334 10.39 0.69 -11.49
N HIS A 335 9.75 -0.45 -11.82
CA HIS A 335 9.49 -1.53 -10.88
C HIS A 335 10.78 -2.23 -10.45
N VAL A 336 11.67 -2.55 -11.36
CA VAL A 336 12.97 -3.17 -11.04
C VAL A 336 14.01 -2.17 -10.51
N THR A 337 13.74 -0.87 -10.51
CA THR A 337 14.64 0.20 -10.04
C THR A 337 14.05 0.93 -8.84
N PHE A 338 13.24 1.97 -9.04
CA PHE A 338 12.69 2.84 -8.01
C PHE A 338 11.93 2.07 -6.92
N PHE A 339 10.94 1.26 -7.30
CA PHE A 339 10.13 0.51 -6.33
C PHE A 339 10.94 -0.59 -5.64
N PHE A 340 11.76 -1.34 -6.38
CA PHE A 340 12.62 -2.37 -5.82
C PHE A 340 13.68 -1.79 -4.87
N ASN A 341 14.09 -0.55 -5.08
CA ASN A 341 15.02 0.19 -4.23
C ASN A 341 14.31 0.97 -3.10
N GLY A 342 13.03 0.65 -2.82
CA GLY A 342 12.30 1.25 -1.71
C GLY A 342 12.00 2.74 -1.86
N GLY A 343 11.82 3.23 -3.11
CA GLY A 343 11.53 4.63 -3.42
C GLY A 343 12.78 5.47 -3.68
N VAL A 344 13.97 4.87 -3.80
CA VAL A 344 15.21 5.58 -4.13
C VAL A 344 15.44 5.56 -5.63
N GLU A 345 15.43 6.76 -6.26
CA GLU A 345 15.61 6.91 -7.72
C GLU A 345 17.08 6.72 -8.15
N ALA A 346 18.01 7.22 -7.35
CA ALA A 346 19.42 7.13 -7.69
C ALA A 346 19.91 5.67 -7.67
N PRO A 347 20.71 5.24 -8.67
CA PRO A 347 21.33 3.91 -8.62
C PRO A 347 22.31 3.81 -7.46
N TYR A 348 22.34 2.65 -6.81
CA TYR A 348 23.36 2.36 -5.80
C TYR A 348 24.73 2.08 -6.45
N GLU A 349 25.81 2.17 -5.68
CA GLU A 349 27.13 1.81 -6.17
C GLU A 349 27.16 0.36 -6.67
N GLY A 350 27.71 0.14 -7.87
CA GLY A 350 27.74 -1.18 -8.51
C GLY A 350 26.40 -1.61 -9.17
N GLU A 351 25.39 -0.73 -9.20
CA GLU A 351 24.11 -0.97 -9.87
C GLU A 351 24.12 -0.44 -11.29
N ASP A 352 24.14 -1.34 -12.28
CA ASP A 352 23.90 -1.01 -13.67
C ASP A 352 22.40 -1.15 -13.98
N ARG A 353 21.88 -0.24 -14.78
CA ARG A 353 20.50 -0.24 -15.26
C ARG A 353 20.44 -0.36 -16.77
N LYS A 354 19.56 -1.23 -17.26
CA LYS A 354 19.33 -1.39 -18.69
C LYS A 354 17.82 -1.38 -18.96
N VAL A 355 17.35 -0.36 -19.65
CA VAL A 355 16.00 -0.31 -20.17
C VAL A 355 16.01 -0.70 -21.66
N ILE A 356 15.06 -1.53 -22.06
CA ILE A 356 14.74 -1.85 -23.46
C ILE A 356 13.44 -1.11 -23.79
N PRO A 357 13.38 -0.33 -24.87
CA PRO A 357 12.13 0.36 -25.23
C PRO A 357 10.98 -0.60 -25.47
N SER A 358 9.83 -0.34 -24.85
CA SER A 358 8.59 -1.06 -25.16
C SER A 358 8.11 -0.71 -26.57
N PRO A 359 7.39 -1.59 -27.27
CA PRO A 359 6.91 -1.33 -28.61
C PRO A 359 5.88 -0.18 -28.62
N LYS A 360 5.96 0.66 -29.66
CA LYS A 360 5.04 1.80 -29.86
C LYS A 360 3.76 1.33 -30.54
N VAL A 361 2.90 0.65 -29.81
CA VAL A 361 1.56 0.19 -30.27
C VAL A 361 0.48 0.85 -29.42
N ALA A 362 -0.75 0.89 -29.93
CA ALA A 362 -1.86 1.48 -29.18
C ALA A 362 -2.22 0.67 -27.94
N THR A 363 -2.23 -0.65 -28.08
CA THR A 363 -2.47 -1.62 -26.99
C THR A 363 -1.58 -2.85 -27.24
N TYR A 364 -1.17 -3.54 -26.17
CA TYR A 364 -0.16 -4.61 -26.28
C TYR A 364 -0.70 -5.94 -26.80
N ASP A 365 -2.01 -6.11 -26.96
CA ASP A 365 -2.60 -7.23 -27.71
C ASP A 365 -2.21 -7.24 -29.19
N LEU A 366 -1.85 -6.07 -29.75
CA LEU A 366 -1.35 -5.94 -31.12
C LEU A 366 0.10 -6.45 -31.30
N LYS A 367 0.85 -6.54 -30.20
CA LYS A 367 2.21 -7.10 -30.17
C LYS A 367 2.45 -7.81 -28.80
N PRO A 368 1.89 -9.02 -28.60
CA PRO A 368 1.92 -9.70 -27.30
C PRO A 368 3.31 -10.08 -26.80
N GLU A 369 4.26 -10.34 -27.70
CA GLU A 369 5.66 -10.58 -27.35
C GLU A 369 6.35 -9.32 -26.80
N MET A 370 5.78 -8.15 -26.99
CA MET A 370 6.32 -6.86 -26.57
C MET A 370 7.81 -6.72 -26.96
N SER A 371 8.69 -6.48 -26.00
CA SER A 371 10.16 -6.47 -26.20
C SER A 371 10.84 -7.60 -25.42
N ALA A 372 10.13 -8.65 -25.07
CA ALA A 372 10.65 -9.73 -24.21
C ALA A 372 11.89 -10.41 -24.80
N TYR A 373 11.93 -10.68 -26.11
CA TYR A 373 13.07 -11.30 -26.76
C TYR A 373 14.32 -10.43 -26.69
N GLU A 374 14.20 -9.14 -26.94
CA GLU A 374 15.30 -8.18 -26.85
C GLU A 374 15.81 -8.04 -25.43
N VAL A 375 14.89 -8.07 -24.44
CA VAL A 375 15.23 -8.09 -23.01
C VAL A 375 16.00 -9.35 -22.64
N ALA A 376 15.52 -10.53 -23.09
CA ALA A 376 16.16 -11.80 -22.82
C ALA A 376 17.57 -11.90 -23.41
N ASP A 377 17.73 -11.50 -24.68
CA ASP A 377 19.01 -11.52 -25.38
C ASP A 377 20.04 -10.59 -24.72
N GLU A 378 19.64 -9.36 -24.40
CA GLU A 378 20.53 -8.42 -23.72
C GLU A 378 20.85 -8.86 -22.29
N CYS A 379 19.89 -9.45 -21.58
CA CYS A 379 20.10 -10.03 -20.26
C CYS A 379 21.10 -11.19 -20.31
N ALA A 380 20.90 -12.16 -21.20
CA ALA A 380 21.78 -13.31 -21.39
C ALA A 380 23.21 -12.89 -21.77
N LYS A 381 23.35 -11.90 -22.67
CA LYS A 381 24.65 -11.32 -23.03
C LYS A 381 25.36 -10.72 -21.81
N ARG A 382 24.63 -9.97 -20.98
CA ARG A 382 25.20 -9.33 -19.76
C ARG A 382 25.53 -10.37 -18.70
N ILE A 383 24.74 -11.41 -18.51
CA ILE A 383 25.04 -12.55 -17.63
C ILE A 383 26.36 -13.19 -18.06
N ARG A 384 26.50 -13.56 -19.34
CA ARG A 384 27.71 -14.20 -19.88
C ARG A 384 28.97 -13.31 -19.82
N SER A 385 28.82 -11.99 -19.63
CA SER A 385 29.97 -11.09 -19.40
C SER A 385 30.73 -11.40 -18.10
N GLY A 386 30.10 -12.08 -17.13
CA GLY A 386 30.67 -12.39 -15.82
C GLY A 386 30.87 -11.18 -14.92
N LYS A 387 30.21 -10.05 -15.23
CA LYS A 387 30.35 -8.78 -14.47
C LYS A 387 29.52 -8.78 -13.18
N TYR A 388 28.33 -9.38 -13.18
CA TYR A 388 27.32 -9.19 -12.14
C TYR A 388 27.29 -10.35 -11.15
N ASP A 389 27.14 -10.02 -9.87
CA ASP A 389 26.80 -10.98 -8.81
C ASP A 389 25.30 -11.27 -8.78
N VAL A 390 24.47 -10.24 -9.04
CA VAL A 390 23.01 -10.33 -9.00
C VAL A 390 22.41 -9.70 -10.25
N VAL A 391 21.35 -10.31 -10.76
CA VAL A 391 20.54 -9.76 -11.86
C VAL A 391 19.07 -9.76 -11.43
N ILE A 392 18.39 -8.64 -11.56
CA ILE A 392 16.95 -8.50 -11.37
C ILE A 392 16.34 -8.18 -12.71
N LEU A 393 15.52 -9.11 -13.19
CA LEU A 393 14.89 -9.09 -14.51
C LEU A 393 13.38 -9.13 -14.37
N ASN A 394 12.66 -8.32 -15.14
CA ASN A 394 11.21 -8.39 -15.27
C ASN A 394 10.81 -8.53 -16.73
N PHE A 395 9.89 -9.49 -16.99
CA PHE A 395 9.15 -9.64 -18.24
C PHE A 395 7.73 -9.12 -18.06
N ALA A 396 7.39 -8.05 -18.76
CA ALA A 396 6.14 -7.28 -18.58
C ALA A 396 4.89 -7.96 -19.16
N ASN A 397 5.05 -8.98 -19.98
CA ASN A 397 4.08 -9.43 -20.95
C ASN A 397 2.74 -9.88 -20.35
N CYS A 398 2.76 -10.77 -19.34
CA CYS A 398 1.53 -11.37 -18.82
C CYS A 398 0.63 -10.32 -18.13
N ASP A 399 1.23 -9.28 -17.56
CA ASP A 399 0.50 -8.17 -16.96
C ASP A 399 -0.02 -7.19 -18.03
N MET A 400 0.88 -6.64 -18.84
CA MET A 400 0.54 -5.58 -19.80
C MET A 400 -0.44 -6.05 -20.88
N VAL A 401 -0.27 -7.27 -21.37
CA VAL A 401 -1.21 -7.88 -22.32
C VAL A 401 -2.48 -8.34 -21.62
N GLY A 402 -2.37 -8.85 -20.39
CA GLY A 402 -3.52 -9.24 -19.56
C GLY A 402 -4.52 -8.09 -19.38
N HIS A 403 -4.03 -6.88 -19.14
CA HIS A 403 -4.87 -5.69 -19.00
C HIS A 403 -5.70 -5.35 -20.25
N THR A 404 -5.37 -5.87 -21.42
CA THR A 404 -6.15 -5.65 -22.64
C THR A 404 -7.45 -6.47 -22.66
N GLY A 405 -7.57 -7.53 -21.87
CA GLY A 405 -8.70 -8.44 -21.87
C GLY A 405 -8.79 -9.36 -23.10
N VAL A 406 -7.75 -9.38 -23.96
CA VAL A 406 -7.70 -10.20 -25.17
C VAL A 406 -7.04 -11.55 -24.89
N PHE A 407 -7.84 -12.58 -24.67
CA PHE A 407 -7.39 -13.90 -24.23
C PHE A 407 -6.29 -14.51 -25.13
N ASP A 408 -6.51 -14.57 -26.46
CA ASP A 408 -5.54 -15.15 -27.40
C ASP A 408 -4.21 -14.38 -27.43
N ALA A 409 -4.24 -13.08 -27.15
CA ALA A 409 -3.03 -12.29 -27.05
C ALA A 409 -2.28 -12.59 -25.74
N ALA A 410 -2.99 -12.75 -24.64
CA ALA A 410 -2.39 -13.14 -23.37
C ALA A 410 -1.75 -14.55 -23.45
N VAL A 411 -2.36 -15.50 -24.16
CA VAL A 411 -1.75 -16.82 -24.44
C VAL A 411 -0.41 -16.66 -25.18
N LYS A 412 -0.35 -15.84 -26.21
CA LYS A 412 0.90 -15.55 -26.96
C LYS A 412 1.95 -14.83 -26.10
N ALA A 413 1.51 -13.96 -25.21
CA ALA A 413 2.38 -13.28 -24.26
C ALA A 413 3.08 -14.29 -23.34
N VAL A 414 2.33 -15.26 -22.80
CA VAL A 414 2.87 -16.35 -21.97
C VAL A 414 3.85 -17.21 -22.77
N GLU A 415 3.53 -17.56 -24.03
CA GLU A 415 4.41 -18.35 -24.90
C GLU A 415 5.74 -17.62 -25.21
N ALA A 416 5.70 -16.30 -25.37
CA ALA A 416 6.90 -15.49 -25.53
C ALA A 416 7.76 -15.48 -24.24
N VAL A 417 7.14 -15.32 -23.08
CA VAL A 417 7.83 -15.38 -21.78
C VAL A 417 8.47 -16.76 -21.56
N ASP A 418 7.79 -17.85 -21.92
CA ASP A 418 8.33 -19.22 -21.84
C ASP A 418 9.68 -19.36 -22.58
N ALA A 419 9.74 -18.89 -23.83
CA ALA A 419 10.97 -18.92 -24.63
C ALA A 419 12.07 -18.02 -24.05
N CYS A 420 11.69 -16.83 -23.54
CA CYS A 420 12.62 -15.88 -22.97
C CYS A 420 13.22 -16.33 -21.63
N VAL A 421 12.44 -16.99 -20.78
CA VAL A 421 12.91 -17.59 -19.51
C VAL A 421 13.97 -18.64 -19.80
N GLU A 422 13.77 -19.50 -20.80
CA GLU A 422 14.79 -20.47 -21.19
C GLU A 422 16.10 -19.80 -21.63
N THR A 423 16.02 -18.77 -22.47
CA THR A 423 17.19 -18.04 -22.96
C THR A 423 18.06 -17.49 -21.80
N VAL A 424 17.41 -16.91 -20.80
CA VAL A 424 18.15 -16.36 -19.65
C VAL A 424 18.61 -17.45 -18.68
N TRP A 425 17.81 -18.52 -18.50
CA TRP A 425 18.22 -19.67 -17.68
C TRP A 425 19.44 -20.37 -18.24
N GLU A 426 19.51 -20.60 -19.55
CA GLU A 426 20.71 -21.14 -20.19
C GLU A 426 21.96 -20.30 -19.89
N ALA A 427 21.85 -18.98 -19.99
CA ALA A 427 22.97 -18.09 -19.69
C ALA A 427 23.43 -18.19 -18.22
N VAL A 428 22.49 -18.28 -17.28
CA VAL A 428 22.79 -18.45 -15.85
C VAL A 428 23.46 -19.82 -15.59
N ARG A 429 22.90 -20.87 -16.16
CA ARG A 429 23.43 -22.24 -16.04
C ARG A 429 24.85 -22.35 -16.60
N ASP A 430 25.11 -21.76 -17.77
CA ASP A 430 26.43 -21.75 -18.42
C ASP A 430 27.50 -21.07 -17.54
N MET A 431 27.08 -20.08 -16.74
CA MET A 431 27.95 -19.38 -15.79
C MET A 431 28.02 -20.07 -14.42
N GLY A 432 27.34 -21.21 -14.23
CA GLY A 432 27.29 -21.92 -12.96
C GLY A 432 26.58 -21.17 -11.85
N GLY A 433 25.63 -20.31 -12.22
CA GLY A 433 24.78 -19.51 -11.34
C GLY A 433 23.49 -20.23 -10.93
N CYS A 434 22.60 -19.49 -10.30
CA CYS A 434 21.25 -19.96 -9.94
C CYS A 434 20.18 -18.95 -10.30
N MET A 435 18.95 -19.43 -10.48
CA MET A 435 17.79 -18.62 -10.82
C MET A 435 16.66 -18.83 -9.80
N PHE A 436 16.09 -17.73 -9.36
CA PHE A 436 14.84 -17.66 -8.63
C PHE A 436 13.80 -17.09 -9.59
N LEU A 437 12.82 -17.93 -9.98
CA LEU A 437 11.76 -17.57 -10.92
C LEU A 437 10.47 -17.37 -10.16
N THR A 438 9.82 -16.21 -10.35
CA THR A 438 8.59 -15.85 -9.65
C THR A 438 7.73 -14.89 -10.48
N ALA A 439 6.65 -14.40 -9.89
CA ALA A 439 5.88 -13.26 -10.35
C ALA A 439 5.61 -12.31 -9.17
N ASP A 440 5.11 -11.13 -9.45
CA ASP A 440 4.82 -10.09 -8.46
C ASP A 440 3.34 -10.02 -8.07
N HIS A 441 2.45 -10.46 -8.94
CA HIS A 441 1.00 -10.66 -8.76
C HIS A 441 0.44 -11.54 -9.88
N GLY A 442 -0.85 -11.85 -9.82
CA GLY A 442 -1.57 -12.49 -10.92
C GLY A 442 -2.33 -11.49 -11.78
N ASN A 443 -2.49 -11.82 -13.06
CA ASN A 443 -3.30 -11.14 -14.07
C ASN A 443 -3.74 -12.12 -15.15
N ALA A 444 -2.80 -12.68 -15.95
CA ALA A 444 -3.09 -13.59 -17.08
C ALA A 444 -3.66 -14.94 -16.65
N ASP A 445 -3.65 -15.27 -15.37
CA ASP A 445 -4.29 -16.44 -14.78
C ASP A 445 -5.82 -16.36 -14.73
N LYS A 446 -6.39 -15.14 -15.00
CA LYS A 446 -7.83 -14.92 -15.09
C LYS A 446 -8.14 -13.79 -16.07
N MET A 447 -8.51 -14.16 -17.30
CA MET A 447 -8.83 -13.23 -18.40
C MET A 447 -10.33 -13.06 -18.65
N GLU A 448 -11.18 -13.90 -18.00
CA GLU A 448 -12.63 -13.90 -18.22
C GLU A 448 -13.38 -14.00 -16.89
N ASN A 449 -14.52 -13.31 -16.83
CA ASN A 449 -15.52 -13.47 -15.78
C ASN A 449 -16.38 -14.70 -16.05
N SER A 450 -17.11 -15.19 -15.03
CA SER A 450 -18.00 -16.34 -15.14
C SER A 450 -19.12 -16.19 -16.19
N ASP A 451 -19.43 -14.97 -16.59
CA ASP A 451 -20.41 -14.63 -17.63
C ASP A 451 -19.77 -14.49 -19.03
N GLY A 452 -18.45 -14.77 -19.17
CA GLY A 452 -17.70 -14.68 -20.41
C GLY A 452 -17.30 -13.27 -20.83
N THR A 453 -17.52 -12.27 -19.98
CA THR A 453 -16.99 -10.92 -20.23
C THR A 453 -15.49 -10.84 -19.90
N PRO A 454 -14.70 -9.99 -20.59
CA PRO A 454 -13.29 -9.82 -20.30
C PRO A 454 -13.05 -9.39 -18.83
N PHE A 455 -12.05 -10.00 -18.22
CA PHE A 455 -11.51 -9.59 -16.93
C PHE A 455 -10.13 -8.98 -17.14
N THR A 456 -9.92 -7.74 -16.72
CA THR A 456 -8.71 -6.94 -17.01
C THR A 456 -7.97 -6.47 -15.75
N ALA A 457 -8.44 -6.87 -14.59
CA ALA A 457 -7.83 -6.52 -13.31
C ALA A 457 -6.81 -7.59 -12.87
N HIS A 458 -6.00 -7.25 -11.86
CA HIS A 458 -5.16 -8.24 -11.19
C HIS A 458 -5.99 -9.27 -10.42
N THR A 459 -5.37 -10.38 -10.02
CA THR A 459 -5.99 -11.41 -9.20
C THR A 459 -5.39 -11.44 -7.79
N THR A 460 -6.09 -12.09 -6.88
CA THR A 460 -5.56 -12.41 -5.54
C THR A 460 -4.89 -13.77 -5.48
N ASN A 461 -4.75 -14.44 -6.61
CA ASN A 461 -4.14 -15.76 -6.70
C ASN A 461 -2.67 -15.73 -6.30
N PRO A 462 -2.13 -16.83 -5.75
CA PRO A 462 -0.71 -16.94 -5.45
C PRO A 462 0.13 -16.93 -6.73
N VAL A 463 1.42 -16.68 -6.58
CA VAL A 463 2.39 -16.71 -7.66
C VAL A 463 3.38 -17.85 -7.47
N PRO A 464 4.00 -18.37 -8.55
CA PRO A 464 4.99 -19.44 -8.43
C PRO A 464 6.30 -18.91 -7.82
N PHE A 465 7.02 -19.76 -7.12
CA PHE A 465 8.40 -19.54 -6.72
C PHE A 465 9.21 -20.79 -6.97
N LEU A 466 10.09 -20.76 -7.98
CA LEU A 466 10.93 -21.87 -8.41
C LEU A 466 12.40 -21.53 -8.21
N VAL A 467 13.19 -22.53 -7.81
CA VAL A 467 14.62 -22.37 -7.52
C VAL A 467 15.42 -23.34 -8.38
N ALA A 468 16.18 -22.83 -9.36
CA ALA A 468 17.01 -23.61 -10.25
C ALA A 468 18.50 -23.35 -10.03
N GLY A 469 19.32 -24.39 -10.04
CA GLY A 469 20.78 -24.28 -9.90
C GLY A 469 21.30 -24.13 -8.47
N CYS A 470 20.45 -24.21 -7.46
CA CYS A 470 20.83 -24.09 -6.04
C CYS A 470 21.12 -25.46 -5.36
N GLY A 471 21.28 -26.53 -6.13
CA GLY A 471 21.44 -27.87 -5.58
C GLY A 471 20.10 -28.55 -5.25
N ASN A 472 20.15 -29.57 -4.42
CA ASN A 472 18.95 -30.30 -3.99
C ASN A 472 18.38 -29.63 -2.74
N VAL A 473 17.48 -28.66 -2.92
CA VAL A 473 16.85 -27.90 -1.84
C VAL A 473 15.37 -28.28 -1.69
N LYS A 474 14.84 -28.08 -0.48
CA LYS A 474 13.40 -28.18 -0.19
C LYS A 474 12.84 -26.79 0.01
N LEU A 475 11.59 -26.58 -0.40
CA LEU A 475 10.90 -25.31 -0.23
C LEU A 475 9.72 -25.47 0.74
N ARG A 476 9.62 -24.53 1.67
CA ARG A 476 8.46 -24.42 2.54
C ARG A 476 7.26 -23.86 1.80
N ALA A 477 6.07 -24.23 2.23
CA ALA A 477 4.81 -23.60 1.80
C ALA A 477 4.54 -22.29 2.60
N GLY A 478 3.60 -21.48 2.12
CA GLY A 478 3.10 -20.32 2.83
C GLY A 478 4.06 -19.13 2.89
N GLY A 479 4.97 -18.99 1.93
CA GLY A 479 5.81 -17.80 1.76
C GLY A 479 5.07 -16.63 1.15
N CYS A 480 5.73 -15.46 1.11
CA CYS A 480 5.26 -14.25 0.43
C CYS A 480 6.42 -13.55 -0.29
N LEU A 481 6.11 -12.49 -1.04
CA LEU A 481 7.11 -11.75 -1.83
C LEU A 481 8.25 -11.18 -0.98
N ALA A 482 8.00 -10.83 0.27
CA ALA A 482 8.99 -10.33 1.22
C ALA A 482 10.07 -11.38 1.61
N ASP A 483 9.82 -12.64 1.34
CA ASP A 483 10.73 -13.75 1.67
C ASP A 483 11.81 -13.97 0.59
N ILE A 484 11.67 -13.33 -0.58
CA ILE A 484 12.54 -13.56 -1.75
C ILE A 484 13.97 -13.08 -1.48
N ALA A 485 14.17 -11.83 -1.09
CA ALA A 485 15.52 -11.31 -0.82
C ALA A 485 16.25 -12.08 0.30
N PRO A 486 15.61 -12.39 1.45
CA PRO A 486 16.20 -13.27 2.46
C PRO A 486 16.58 -14.67 1.94
N THR A 487 15.81 -15.22 0.99
CA THR A 487 16.11 -16.50 0.36
C THR A 487 17.32 -16.42 -0.58
N MET A 488 17.49 -15.32 -1.31
CA MET A 488 18.58 -15.12 -2.28
C MET A 488 19.93 -14.84 -1.63
N LEU A 489 19.96 -14.08 -0.54
CA LEU A 489 21.19 -13.55 0.07
C LEU A 489 22.24 -14.62 0.40
N PRO A 490 21.92 -15.81 0.95
CA PRO A 490 22.90 -16.87 1.19
C PRO A 490 23.62 -17.35 -0.09
N TYR A 491 22.91 -17.37 -1.23
CA TYR A 491 23.48 -17.76 -2.53
C TYR A 491 24.37 -16.68 -3.14
N ILE A 492 24.28 -15.45 -2.63
CA ILE A 492 25.16 -14.32 -2.96
C ILE A 492 26.38 -14.29 -2.00
N GLY A 493 26.35 -15.14 -0.97
CA GLY A 493 27.39 -15.20 0.07
C GLY A 493 27.27 -14.08 1.10
N LEU A 494 26.05 -13.62 1.38
CA LEU A 494 25.78 -12.57 2.35
C LEU A 494 24.77 -13.04 3.43
N PRO A 495 24.95 -12.61 4.69
CA PRO A 495 23.95 -12.83 5.72
C PRO A 495 22.70 -11.97 5.46
N VAL A 496 21.57 -12.37 6.03
CA VAL A 496 20.34 -11.58 6.00
C VAL A 496 20.45 -10.44 7.02
N PRO A 497 20.30 -9.17 6.63
CA PRO A 497 20.33 -8.06 7.58
C PRO A 497 19.08 -8.05 8.46
N LYS A 498 19.18 -7.49 9.68
CA LYS A 498 18.11 -7.49 10.68
C LYS A 498 16.84 -6.76 10.23
N GLU A 499 16.96 -5.81 9.32
CA GLU A 499 15.86 -5.04 8.74
C GLU A 499 14.99 -5.90 7.81
N MET A 500 15.54 -6.96 7.22
CA MET A 500 14.77 -7.94 6.44
C MET A 500 14.14 -8.95 7.38
N THR A 501 12.83 -8.81 7.61
CA THR A 501 12.05 -9.69 8.49
C THR A 501 11.42 -10.89 7.78
N GLY A 502 11.53 -10.94 6.45
CA GLY A 502 11.17 -12.10 5.64
C GLY A 502 11.99 -13.34 6.03
N LYS A 503 11.47 -14.51 5.76
CA LYS A 503 12.10 -15.79 6.12
C LYS A 503 12.44 -16.56 4.85
N SER A 504 13.60 -17.20 4.82
CA SER A 504 13.96 -18.05 3.68
C SER A 504 12.82 -19.01 3.33
N ILE A 505 12.54 -19.12 2.03
CA ILE A 505 11.60 -20.11 1.47
C ILE A 505 12.32 -21.47 1.32
N ILE A 506 13.64 -21.47 1.24
CA ILE A 506 14.44 -22.70 1.24
C ILE A 506 14.58 -23.17 2.68
N GLU A 507 14.23 -24.43 2.93
CA GLU A 507 14.42 -25.12 4.20
C GLU A 507 15.88 -25.57 4.35
N ASP A 508 16.39 -25.53 5.60
CA ASP A 508 17.75 -26.00 5.95
C ASP A 508 17.90 -27.52 5.84
#